data_64219670e33bfbb9f487526227e7dad7
#
_entry.id   64219670e33bfbb9f487526227e7dad7
#
_cell.length_a   1.000
_cell.length_b   1.000
_cell.length_c   1.000
_cell.angle_alpha   90.00
_cell.angle_beta   90.00
_cell.angle_gamma   90.00
#
_symmetry.space_group_name_H-M   'P 1'
#
loop_
_entity.id
_entity.type
_entity.pdbx_description
1 polymer ?
#
loop_
_entity_poly.entity_id
_entity_poly.type
_entity_poly.pdbx_seq_one_letter_code
_entity_poly.pdbx_strand_id
1 'polypeptide(L)'
;MLLATTRVADGDHFIRIFSTKGADKRRLHGSNGATVFRDPTEPNRVWAIFDWDAEGWKNFVSDPEVPAILQEAGHVGKPQAALLLGHYEA
;
A
#
# COMPACT_ATOMS: atom_id res chain seq x y z
N MET A 1 -9.39 -0.59 -8.66
CA MET A 1 -8.09 -1.25 -8.42
C MET A 1 -6.96 -0.26 -8.66
N LEU A 2 -5.97 -0.27 -7.82
CA LEU A 2 -4.79 0.57 -8.00
C LEU A 2 -3.50 -0.18 -7.63
N LEU A 3 -2.40 0.29 -8.18
CA LEU A 3 -1.06 -0.21 -7.92
C LEU A 3 -0.31 0.82 -7.07
N ALA A 4 0.38 0.38 -6.04
CA ALA A 4 1.22 1.25 -5.24
C ALA A 4 2.62 0.66 -5.11
N THR A 5 3.61 1.53 -4.95
CA THR A 5 4.98 1.14 -4.66
C THR A 5 5.54 2.04 -3.57
N THR A 6 6.41 1.47 -2.76
CA THR A 6 7.10 2.19 -1.70
C THR A 6 8.43 1.52 -1.38
N ARG A 7 9.34 2.26 -0.78
CA ARG A 7 10.54 1.69 -0.18
C ARG A 7 10.34 1.52 1.30
N VAL A 8 10.89 0.43 1.85
CA VAL A 8 10.79 0.11 3.27
C VAL A 8 12.17 -0.25 3.81
N ALA A 9 12.38 -0.02 5.11
CA ALA A 9 13.65 -0.33 5.76
C ALA A 9 13.84 -1.83 5.96
N ASP A 10 12.75 -2.56 6.24
CA ASP A 10 12.76 -3.99 6.54
C ASP A 10 11.44 -4.61 6.05
N GLY A 11 11.53 -5.54 5.12
CA GLY A 11 10.35 -6.15 4.49
C GLY A 11 9.51 -6.97 5.45
N ASP A 12 10.12 -7.74 6.34
CA ASP A 12 9.40 -8.58 7.30
C ASP A 12 8.65 -7.73 8.32
N HIS A 13 9.28 -6.67 8.81
CA HIS A 13 8.64 -5.73 9.72
C HIS A 13 7.49 -4.99 9.01
N PHE A 14 7.71 -4.57 7.76
CA PHE A 14 6.68 -3.92 6.95
C PHE A 14 5.43 -4.80 6.86
N ILE A 15 5.59 -6.08 6.53
CA ILE A 15 4.45 -7.00 6.37
C ILE A 15 3.68 -7.15 7.68
N ARG A 16 4.35 -7.19 8.83
CA ARG A 16 3.66 -7.29 10.13
C ARG A 16 2.72 -6.12 10.38
N ILE A 17 3.13 -4.89 10.06
CA ILE A 17 2.30 -3.71 10.26
C ILE A 17 1.27 -3.59 9.14
N PHE A 18 1.67 -3.86 7.89
CA PHE A 18 0.80 -3.84 6.72
C PHE A 18 -0.41 -4.78 6.89
N SER A 19 -0.19 -5.96 7.43
CA SER A 19 -1.23 -6.98 7.58
C SER A 19 -2.10 -6.81 8.84
N THR A 20 -1.75 -5.89 9.72
CA THR A 20 -2.47 -5.63 10.97
C THR A 20 -3.03 -4.22 11.01
N LYS A 21 -2.29 -3.25 11.54
CA LYS A 21 -2.75 -1.86 11.66
C LYS A 21 -3.05 -1.24 10.30
N GLY A 22 -2.22 -1.51 9.30
CA GLY A 22 -2.45 -1.04 7.94
C GLY A 22 -3.73 -1.60 7.36
N ALA A 23 -3.98 -2.90 7.55
CA ALA A 23 -5.19 -3.55 7.05
C ALA A 23 -6.45 -2.96 7.68
N ASP A 24 -6.43 -2.69 8.98
CA ASP A 24 -7.58 -2.09 9.68
C ASP A 24 -7.90 -0.71 9.09
N LYS A 25 -6.89 0.12 8.84
CA LYS A 25 -7.09 1.43 8.24
C LYS A 25 -7.55 1.36 6.79
N ARG A 26 -6.98 0.46 6.01
CA ARG A 26 -7.42 0.26 4.61
C ARG A 26 -8.88 -0.18 4.56
N ARG A 27 -9.25 -1.11 5.43
CA ARG A 27 -10.64 -1.60 5.51
C ARG A 27 -11.61 -0.49 5.90
N LEU A 28 -11.21 0.37 6.83
CA LEU A 28 -11.99 1.54 7.24
C LEU A 28 -12.32 2.45 6.04
N HIS A 29 -11.39 2.57 5.10
CA HIS A 29 -11.54 3.40 3.90
C HIS A 29 -12.02 2.62 2.66
N GLY A 30 -12.55 1.42 2.85
CA GLY A 30 -13.25 0.69 1.80
C GLY A 30 -12.40 -0.26 0.96
N SER A 31 -11.15 -0.52 1.34
CA SER A 31 -10.34 -1.52 0.65
C SER A 31 -10.87 -2.92 0.91
N ASN A 32 -10.98 -3.73 -0.14
CA ASN A 32 -11.42 -5.11 -0.07
C ASN A 32 -10.28 -6.12 0.00
N GLY A 33 -9.05 -5.67 -0.24
CA GLY A 33 -7.90 -6.55 -0.18
C GLY A 33 -6.67 -5.96 -0.84
N ALA A 34 -5.55 -6.65 -0.66
CA ALA A 34 -4.27 -6.25 -1.23
C ALA A 34 -3.43 -7.48 -1.55
N THR A 35 -2.68 -7.41 -2.64
CA THR A 35 -1.67 -8.40 -3.00
C THR A 35 -0.33 -7.69 -3.07
N VAL A 36 0.66 -8.20 -2.34
CA VAL A 36 1.96 -7.54 -2.16
C VAL A 36 3.04 -8.35 -2.85
N PHE A 37 3.94 -7.64 -3.53
CA PHE A 37 5.05 -8.23 -4.28
C PHE A 37 6.36 -7.60 -3.82
N ARG A 38 7.42 -8.41 -3.85
CA ARG A 38 8.79 -7.92 -3.69
C ARG A 38 9.33 -7.52 -5.06
N ASP A 39 10.03 -6.38 -5.12
CA ASP A 39 10.72 -5.99 -6.35
C ASP A 39 11.85 -7.00 -6.65
N PRO A 40 11.99 -7.47 -7.90
CA PRO A 40 12.98 -8.49 -8.23
C PRO A 40 14.43 -7.99 -8.19
N THR A 41 14.65 -6.67 -8.26
CA THR A 41 15.99 -6.08 -8.32
C THR A 41 16.31 -5.17 -7.14
N GLU A 42 15.30 -4.54 -6.54
CA GLU A 42 15.47 -3.66 -5.39
C GLU A 42 14.87 -4.31 -4.14
N PRO A 43 15.68 -4.92 -3.26
CA PRO A 43 15.15 -5.72 -2.14
C PRO A 43 14.32 -4.92 -1.13
N ASN A 44 14.50 -3.61 -1.08
CA ASN A 44 13.77 -2.73 -0.16
C ASN A 44 12.56 -2.05 -0.83
N ARG A 45 12.26 -2.38 -2.07
CA ARG A 45 11.06 -1.89 -2.75
C ARG A 45 9.97 -2.96 -2.71
N VAL A 46 8.77 -2.55 -2.35
CA VAL A 46 7.58 -3.40 -2.39
C VAL A 46 6.55 -2.79 -3.33
N TRP A 47 5.75 -3.67 -3.92
CA TRP A 47 4.64 -3.32 -4.80
C TRP A 47 3.37 -3.93 -4.23
N ALA A 48 2.26 -3.23 -4.35
CA ALA A 48 0.98 -3.75 -3.91
C ALA A 48 -0.11 -3.43 -4.94
N ILE A 49 -0.96 -4.42 -5.20
CA ILE A 49 -2.18 -4.22 -5.95
C ILE A 49 -3.31 -4.20 -4.93
N PHE A 50 -4.08 -3.11 -4.90
CA PHE A 50 -5.20 -2.94 -3.98
C PHE A 50 -6.52 -3.08 -4.73
N ASP A 51 -7.42 -3.88 -4.18
CA ASP A 51 -8.82 -3.87 -4.57
C ASP A 51 -9.52 -2.69 -3.91
N TRP A 52 -9.39 -1.53 -4.52
CA TRP A 52 -9.74 -0.25 -3.95
C TRP A 52 -9.96 0.76 -5.06
N ASP A 53 -10.88 1.70 -4.87
CA ASP A 53 -11.04 2.80 -5.81
C ASP A 53 -10.15 3.99 -5.46
N ALA A 54 -10.09 4.95 -6.39
CA ALA A 54 -9.25 6.14 -6.21
C ALA A 54 -9.70 6.99 -5.02
N GLU A 55 -11.01 7.05 -4.77
CA GLU A 55 -11.56 7.84 -3.66
C GLU A 55 -11.17 7.24 -2.31
N GLY A 56 -11.28 5.93 -2.17
CA GLY A 56 -10.85 5.23 -0.95
C GLY A 56 -9.37 5.44 -0.67
N TRP A 57 -8.54 5.33 -1.68
CA TRP A 57 -7.11 5.62 -1.57
C TRP A 57 -6.86 7.06 -1.12
N LYS A 58 -7.54 8.03 -1.75
CA LYS A 58 -7.42 9.44 -1.41
C LYS A 58 -7.78 9.69 0.05
N ASN A 59 -8.88 9.11 0.52
CA ASN A 59 -9.33 9.24 1.90
C ASN A 59 -8.33 8.62 2.88
N PHE A 60 -7.75 7.48 2.52
CA PHE A 60 -6.73 6.81 3.32
C PHE A 60 -5.48 7.69 3.47
N VAL A 61 -4.92 8.20 2.37
CA VAL A 61 -3.71 9.01 2.44
C VAL A 61 -3.95 10.38 3.07
N SER A 62 -5.20 10.80 3.19
CA SER A 62 -5.60 12.03 3.87
C SER A 62 -5.97 11.82 5.34
N ASP A 63 -6.05 10.58 5.79
CA ASP A 63 -6.36 10.25 7.19
C ASP A 63 -5.17 10.67 8.08
N PRO A 64 -5.40 11.52 9.10
CA PRO A 64 -4.30 12.04 9.92
C PRO A 64 -3.59 10.98 10.78
N GLU A 65 -4.17 9.79 10.94
CA GLU A 65 -3.54 8.69 11.67
C GLU A 65 -2.64 7.82 10.79
N VAL A 66 -2.77 7.92 9.47
CA VAL A 66 -2.03 7.05 8.53
C VAL A 66 -0.53 7.33 8.52
N PRO A 67 -0.04 8.60 8.54
CA PRO A 67 1.41 8.82 8.54
C PRO A 67 2.17 8.11 9.66
N ALA A 68 1.59 8.04 10.86
CA ALA A 68 2.21 7.34 11.98
C ALA A 68 2.29 5.83 11.74
N ILE A 69 1.27 5.24 11.11
CA ILE A 69 1.26 3.82 10.76
C ILE A 69 2.31 3.52 9.68
N LEU A 70 2.43 4.38 8.67
CA LEU A 70 3.45 4.23 7.63
C LEU A 70 4.86 4.31 8.22
N GLN A 71 5.07 5.23 9.15
CA GLN A 71 6.35 5.36 9.85
C GLN A 71 6.65 4.11 10.68
N GLU A 72 5.67 3.59 11.41
CA GLU A 72 5.81 2.36 12.18
C GLU A 72 6.14 1.17 11.28
N ALA A 73 5.56 1.11 10.09
CA ALA A 73 5.84 0.07 9.10
C ALA A 73 7.22 0.21 8.43
N GLY A 74 7.94 1.29 8.70
CA GLY A 74 9.28 1.52 8.17
C GLY A 74 9.32 2.07 6.75
N HIS A 75 8.28 2.78 6.31
CA HIS A 75 8.31 3.45 5.01
C HIS A 75 9.43 4.47 4.92
N VAL A 76 10.14 4.45 3.78
CA VAL A 76 11.18 5.42 3.43
C VAL A 76 10.61 6.29 2.31
N GLY A 77 10.08 7.44 2.66
CA GLY A 77 9.39 8.32 1.74
C GLY A 77 7.90 8.00 1.64
N LYS A 78 7.22 8.68 0.72
CA LYS A 78 5.78 8.52 0.51
C LYS A 78 5.50 7.40 -0.49
N PRO A 79 4.45 6.59 -0.29
CA PRO A 79 3.99 5.66 -1.31
C PRO A 79 3.57 6.40 -2.59
N GLN A 80 3.86 5.80 -3.73
CA GLN A 80 3.40 6.27 -5.02
C GLN A 80 2.31 5.33 -5.53
N ALA A 81 1.27 5.89 -6.13
CA ALA A 81 0.15 5.11 -6.62
C ALA A 81 -0.12 5.38 -8.09
N ALA A 82 -0.59 4.35 -8.79
CA ALA A 82 -1.06 4.44 -10.16
C ALA A 82 -2.47 3.87 -10.22
N LEU A 83 -3.35 4.56 -10.94
CA LEU A 83 -4.73 4.17 -11.10
C LEU A 83 -4.88 3.23 -12.28
N LEU A 84 -5.84 2.31 -12.19
CA LEU A 84 -6.15 1.40 -13.29
C LEU A 84 -6.58 2.19 -14.52
N LEU A 85 -5.90 1.98 -15.63
CA LEU A 85 -6.25 2.57 -16.91
C LEU A 85 -7.12 1.63 -17.75
N GLY A 86 -6.83 0.35 -17.68
CA GLY A 86 -7.60 -0.65 -18.43
C GLY A 86 -7.17 -2.07 -18.07
N HIS A 87 -8.01 -3.02 -18.46
CA HIS A 87 -7.75 -4.45 -18.28
C HIS A 87 -8.01 -5.14 -19.62
N TYR A 88 -7.09 -5.96 -20.08
CA TYR A 88 -7.12 -6.58 -21.40
C TYR A 88 -6.77 -8.04 -21.31
N GLU A 89 -7.38 -8.84 -22.17
CA GLU A 89 -7.05 -10.27 -22.33
C GLU A 89 -5.98 -10.40 -23.42
N ALA A 90 -4.77 -10.58 -23.05
CA ALA A 90 -3.63 -10.77 -23.97
C ALA A 90 -3.36 -9.63 -24.96
#